data_4d2d2c802ef5c2265e6360b245a3c411
#
_entry.id   4d2d2c802ef5c2265e6360b245a3c411
#
_cell.length_a   1.000
_cell.length_b   1.000
_cell.length_c   1.000
_cell.angle_alpha   90.00
_cell.angle_beta   90.00
_cell.angle_gamma   90.00
#
_symmetry.space_group_name_H-M   'P 1'
#
loop_
_entity.id
_entity.type
_entity.pdbx_description
1 polymer ?
#
loop_
_entity_poly.entity_id
_entity_poly.type
_entity_poly.pdbx_seq_one_letter_code
_entity_poly.pdbx_strand_id
1 'polypeptide(L)' 'MENVVFIGKEIRRELKRQGRSGVWLARQLPCSNNHVYKLFSKKTMDTDLLWRISDIMDVNFFRLYMDKWERRRRIIQNG' A
#
# COMPACT_ATOMS: atom_id res chain seq x y z
N MET A 1 4.64 16.88 -12.20
CA MET A 1 3.68 16.15 -11.38
C MET A 1 4.37 15.27 -10.37
N GLU A 2 3.95 15.35 -9.14
CA GLU A 2 4.57 14.58 -8.10
C GLU A 2 4.20 13.12 -8.17
N ASN A 3 5.16 12.28 -7.92
CA ASN A 3 5.02 10.85 -7.91
C ASN A 3 4.76 10.42 -6.47
N VAL A 4 3.57 10.72 -5.97
CA VAL A 4 3.22 10.44 -4.58
C VAL A 4 2.60 9.05 -4.45
N VAL A 5 3.13 8.26 -3.54
CA VAL A 5 2.53 6.98 -3.18
C VAL A 5 1.59 7.23 -1.99
N PHE A 6 0.31 7.00 -2.19
CA PHE A 6 -0.68 7.08 -1.11
C PHE A 6 -1.03 5.64 -0.73
N ILE A 7 -0.30 5.09 0.23
CA ILE A 7 -0.31 3.65 0.48
C ILE A 7 -1.69 3.11 0.87
N GLY A 8 -2.44 3.84 1.66
CA GLY A 8 -3.78 3.40 2.06
C GLY A 8 -4.71 3.23 0.88
N LYS A 9 -4.63 4.14 -0.09
CA LYS A 9 -5.45 4.06 -1.30
C LYS A 9 -5.02 2.89 -2.19
N GLU A 10 -3.72 2.64 -2.26
CA GLU A 10 -3.20 1.53 -3.06
C GLU A 10 -3.65 0.19 -2.49
N ILE A 11 -3.63 0.05 -1.17
CA ILE A 11 -4.11 -1.16 -0.52
C ILE A 11 -5.60 -1.36 -0.80
N ARG A 12 -6.39 -0.30 -0.68
CA ARG A 12 -7.83 -0.37 -0.95
C ARG A 12 -8.11 -0.75 -2.40
N ARG A 13 -7.37 -0.15 -3.33
CA ARG A 13 -7.51 -0.46 -4.75
C ARG A 13 -7.24 -1.94 -5.02
N GLU A 14 -6.18 -2.46 -4.42
CA GLU A 14 -5.81 -3.87 -4.61
C GLU A 14 -6.85 -4.81 -4.01
N LEU A 15 -7.41 -4.47 -2.85
CA LEU A 15 -8.50 -5.25 -2.27
C LEU A 15 -9.67 -5.36 -3.24
N LYS A 16 -10.06 -4.24 -3.83
CA LYS A 16 -11.14 -4.23 -4.82
C LYS A 16 -10.82 -5.08 -6.03
N ARG A 17 -9.59 -4.98 -6.52
CA ARG A 17 -9.14 -5.77 -7.65
C ARG A 17 -9.22 -7.26 -7.36
N GLN A 18 -8.93 -7.66 -6.12
CA GLN A 18 -8.99 -9.05 -5.70
C GLN A 18 -10.40 -9.51 -5.29
N GLY A 19 -11.38 -8.60 -5.33
CA GLY A 19 -12.74 -8.91 -4.91
C GLY A 19 -12.88 -9.09 -3.40
N ARG A 20 -12.02 -8.43 -2.62
CA ARG A 20 -11.99 -8.54 -1.17
C ARG A 20 -12.37 -7.23 -0.51
N SER A 21 -12.86 -7.32 0.73
CA SER A 21 -13.31 -6.15 1.49
C SER A 21 -12.33 -5.79 2.60
N GLY A 22 -12.54 -4.60 3.19
CA GLY A 22 -11.80 -4.22 4.39
C GLY A 22 -12.07 -5.16 5.55
N VAL A 23 -13.27 -5.72 5.63
CA VAL A 23 -13.62 -6.71 6.65
C VAL A 23 -12.73 -7.95 6.52
N TRP A 24 -12.52 -8.39 5.29
CA TRP A 24 -11.62 -9.52 5.03
C TRP A 24 -10.22 -9.22 5.57
N LEU A 25 -9.70 -8.03 5.26
CA LEU A 25 -8.35 -7.65 5.70
C LEU A 25 -8.28 -7.56 7.22
N ALA A 26 -9.32 -7.03 7.87
CA ALA A 26 -9.38 -6.94 9.32
C ALA A 26 -9.28 -8.31 9.99
N ARG A 27 -9.88 -9.33 9.40
CA ARG A 27 -9.79 -10.69 9.91
C ARG A 27 -8.38 -11.25 9.81
N GLN A 28 -7.67 -10.90 8.75
CA GLN A 28 -6.30 -11.37 8.54
C GLN A 28 -5.31 -10.68 9.48
N LEU A 29 -5.58 -9.41 9.82
CA LEU A 29 -4.70 -8.60 10.66
C LEU A 29 -5.04 -8.65 12.15
N PRO A 30 -5.90 -9.53 12.61
CA PRO A 30 -6.65 -9.51 13.86
C PRO A 30 -6.80 -8.12 14.48
N CYS A 31 -7.53 -7.26 13.76
CA CYS A 31 -7.84 -5.92 14.25
C CYS A 31 -9.30 -5.58 13.95
N SER A 32 -9.77 -4.45 14.44
CA SER A 32 -11.15 -4.02 14.20
C SER A 32 -11.33 -3.52 12.77
N ASN A 33 -12.57 -3.60 12.27
CA ASN A 33 -12.90 -3.06 10.96
C ASN A 33 -12.60 -1.55 10.89
N ASN A 34 -12.91 -0.82 11.98
CA ASN A 34 -12.63 0.61 12.03
C ASN A 34 -11.15 0.90 11.86
N HIS A 35 -10.30 0.08 12.45
CA HIS A 35 -8.85 0.23 12.32
C HIS A 35 -8.41 0.08 10.87
N VAL A 36 -8.94 -0.92 10.17
CA VAL A 36 -8.61 -1.15 8.77
C VAL A 36 -9.08 0.03 7.91
N TYR A 37 -10.30 0.52 8.14
CA TYR A 37 -10.80 1.65 7.35
C TYR A 37 -9.99 2.91 7.59
N LYS A 38 -9.42 3.08 8.78
CA LYS A 38 -8.48 4.17 9.04
C LYS A 38 -7.19 4.00 8.24
N LEU A 39 -6.75 2.77 8.03
CA LEU A 39 -5.55 2.51 7.22
C LEU A 39 -5.71 3.03 5.80
N PHE A 40 -6.91 2.94 5.25
CA PHE A 40 -7.18 3.38 3.88
C PHE A 40 -6.98 4.88 3.68
N SER A 41 -7.06 5.66 4.76
CA SER A 41 -6.85 7.10 4.70
C SER A 41 -5.40 7.50 5.00
N LYS A 42 -4.54 6.54 5.29
CA LYS A 42 -3.14 6.84 5.59
C LYS A 42 -2.31 7.00 4.33
N LYS A 43 -1.61 8.10 4.27
CA LYS A 43 -0.70 8.38 3.16
C LYS A 43 0.57 7.53 3.27
N THR A 44 1.03 7.31 4.50
CA THR A 44 2.23 6.51 4.79
C THR A 44 1.92 5.48 5.86
N MET A 45 2.79 4.51 6.00
CA MET A 45 2.58 3.41 6.92
C MET A 45 3.95 2.86 7.33
N ASP A 46 4.08 2.34 8.56
CA ASP A 46 5.35 1.75 8.95
C ASP A 46 5.64 0.49 8.12
N THR A 47 6.92 0.19 7.98
CA THR A 47 7.36 -0.89 7.09
C THR A 47 6.94 -2.27 7.57
N ASP A 48 6.86 -2.49 8.88
CA ASP A 48 6.43 -3.79 9.40
C ASP A 48 4.97 -4.08 9.06
N LEU A 49 4.12 -3.08 9.22
CA LEU A 49 2.71 -3.23 8.88
C LEU A 49 2.55 -3.42 7.37
N LEU A 50 3.27 -2.65 6.58
CA LEU A 50 3.22 -2.78 5.13
C LEU A 50 3.70 -4.15 4.67
N TRP A 51 4.76 -4.68 5.30
CA TRP A 51 5.25 -6.01 5.00
C TRP A 51 4.16 -7.06 5.28
N ARG A 52 3.51 -6.94 6.44
CA ARG A 52 2.47 -7.88 6.83
C ARG A 52 1.29 -7.86 5.85
N ILE A 53 0.84 -6.67 5.47
CA ILE A 53 -0.25 -6.53 4.50
C ILE A 53 0.16 -7.08 3.15
N SER A 54 1.39 -6.81 2.73
CA SER A 54 1.92 -7.34 1.47
C SER A 54 1.92 -8.87 1.47
N ASP A 55 2.33 -9.46 2.58
CA ASP A 55 2.35 -10.91 2.73
C ASP A 55 0.95 -11.50 2.69
N ILE A 56 0.03 -10.90 3.44
CA ILE A 56 -1.37 -11.35 3.51
C ILE A 56 -2.04 -11.30 2.14
N MET A 57 -1.82 -10.22 1.40
CA MET A 57 -2.47 -10.01 0.12
C MET A 57 -1.70 -10.59 -1.06
N ASP A 58 -0.50 -11.09 -0.81
CA ASP A 58 0.41 -11.61 -1.84
C ASP A 58 0.69 -10.56 -2.91
N VAL A 59 0.95 -9.34 -2.47
CA VAL A 59 1.25 -8.20 -3.34
C VAL A 59 2.46 -7.47 -2.77
N ASN A 60 3.45 -7.23 -3.60
CA ASN A 60 4.63 -6.47 -3.19
C ASN A 60 4.35 -4.96 -3.27
N PHE A 61 3.78 -4.41 -2.20
CA PHE A 61 3.50 -2.97 -2.15
C PHE A 61 4.77 -2.11 -2.11
N PHE A 62 5.90 -2.69 -1.74
CA PHE A 62 7.18 -1.97 -1.75
C PHE A 62 7.61 -1.60 -3.15
N ARG A 63 7.11 -2.30 -4.15
CA ARG A 63 7.40 -1.98 -5.55
C ARG A 63 6.97 -0.56 -5.90
N LEU A 64 5.90 -0.06 -5.30
CA LEU A 64 5.45 1.31 -5.53
C LEU A 64 6.54 2.32 -5.18
N TYR A 65 7.25 2.08 -4.10
CA TYR A 65 8.34 2.95 -3.66
C TYR A 65 9.59 2.74 -4.50
N MET A 66 9.86 1.52 -4.91
CA MET A 66 10.97 1.23 -5.82
C MET A 66 10.77 1.92 -7.15
N ASP A 67 9.57 1.81 -7.71
CA ASP A 67 9.25 2.45 -8.98
C ASP A 67 9.40 3.97 -8.89
N LYS A 68 8.94 4.55 -7.79
CA LYS A 68 9.09 5.97 -7.53
C LYS A 68 10.55 6.38 -7.49
N TRP A 69 11.36 5.61 -6.77
CA TRP A 69 12.78 5.88 -6.63
C TRP A 69 13.49 5.75 -7.98
N GLU A 70 13.20 4.71 -8.75
CA GLU A 70 13.80 4.49 -10.05
C GLU A 70 13.46 5.59 -11.04
N ARG A 71 12.22 6.06 -11.06
CA ARG A 71 11.82 7.17 -11.92
C ARG A 71 12.59 8.43 -11.58
N ARG A 72 12.75 8.71 -10.31
CA ARG A 72 13.49 9.88 -9.87
C ARG A 72 14.94 9.81 -10.29
N ARG A 73 15.57 8.66 -10.14
CA ARG A 73 16.96 8.48 -10.54
C ARG A 73 17.14 8.61 -12.06
N ARG A 74 16.19 8.08 -12.80
CA ARG A 74 16.21 8.18 -14.26
C ARG A 74 16.15 9.63 -14.72
N ILE A 75 15.30 10.43 -14.10
CA ILE A 75 15.18 11.86 -14.39
C ILE A 75 16.49 12.57 -14.07
N ILE A 76 17.10 12.28 -12.93
CA ILE A 76 18.36 12.90 -12.50
C ILE A 76 19.48 12.55 -13.46
N GLN A 77 19.54 11.30 -13.92
CA GLN A 77 20.57 10.85 -14.85
C GLN A 77 20.44 11.48 -16.22
N ASN A 78 19.22 11.76 -16.65
CA ASN A 78 18.94 12.33 -17.95
C ASN A 78 19.01 13.86 -17.94
N GLY A 79 18.93 14.44 -16.78
CA GLY A 79 18.98 15.87 -16.63
C GLY A 79 20.35 16.33 -16.22
#